data_b3bac27cb520111c62d3a9bccdb26496
#
_entry.id   b3bac27cb520111c62d3a9bccdb26496
#
_cell.length_a   1.000
_cell.length_b   1.000
_cell.length_c   1.000
_cell.angle_alpha   90.00
_cell.angle_beta   90.00
_cell.angle_gamma   90.00
#
_symmetry.space_group_name_H-M   'P 1'
#
loop_
_entity.id
_entity.type
_entity.pdbx_description
1 polymer ?
#
loop_
_entity_poly.entity_id
_entity_poly.type
_entity_poly.pdbx_seq_one_letter_code
_entity_poly.pdbx_strand_id
1 'polypeptide(L)'
;MQESVHEFLKPRVVKVAPVNDLQAKVTIEPFERGFGHTLGNALRRILLSSMPGAAIAEAEIEGVLHEYTSIEGVQEDVVDILLNLKQVAVRMNTRDTAELRISKKGPGPVTAGDIQLDHDVEIMNPDLIIANLTSVGELNMLLKVERGRGYRPATQRPTFEEQAGPIGRLQLDASFSPVHRVTYNVEAARVEQRTDLDKLLIDIETNGTIDPEEAIRRAGSILKDQLSVFVDLQGQEEGAGAQAQDQVDPILLRPVDELELTVRSANCLKAENIMYIGDLVQRTEVELLRTPNLGKKSLTEIKEVLEGHGLGLGMRLDNWPPASLRPEHELAI
;
A
#
# COMPACT_ATOMS: atom_id res chain seq x y z
N MET A 1 41.07 10.60 1.27
CA MET A 1 40.01 10.77 0.27
C MET A 1 39.36 12.11 0.50
N GLN A 2 39.53 13.06 -0.40
CA GLN A 2 38.83 14.35 -0.31
C GLN A 2 37.36 14.07 -0.72
N GLU A 3 36.45 14.01 0.26
CA GLU A 3 35.03 14.08 -0.01
C GLU A 3 34.76 15.43 -0.69
N SER A 4 34.12 15.40 -1.85
CA SER A 4 33.83 16.61 -2.61
C SER A 4 32.94 17.52 -1.75
N VAL A 5 33.31 18.78 -1.61
CA VAL A 5 32.65 19.81 -0.77
C VAL A 5 31.20 20.09 -1.19
N HIS A 6 30.71 19.40 -2.22
CA HIS A 6 29.38 19.57 -2.82
C HIS A 6 28.41 18.40 -2.57
N GLU A 7 28.83 17.33 -1.90
CA GLU A 7 27.95 16.19 -1.65
C GLU A 7 27.25 16.35 -0.30
N PHE A 8 25.90 16.36 -0.32
CA PHE A 8 25.11 16.43 0.91
C PHE A 8 25.34 15.20 1.76
N LEU A 9 25.55 15.41 3.06
CA LEU A 9 25.69 14.32 4.01
C LEU A 9 24.37 13.55 4.12
N LYS A 10 24.47 12.24 3.91
CA LYS A 10 23.34 11.34 4.13
C LYS A 10 23.33 10.86 5.58
N PRO A 11 22.17 10.77 6.24
CA PRO A 11 22.05 10.21 7.58
C PRO A 11 22.66 8.81 7.62
N ARG A 12 23.55 8.56 8.56
CA ARG A 12 24.20 7.25 8.74
C ARG A 12 23.70 6.51 9.97
N VAL A 13 23.15 7.25 10.92
CA VAL A 13 22.71 6.71 12.20
C VAL A 13 21.20 6.86 12.30
N VAL A 14 20.52 5.75 12.41
CA VAL A 14 19.11 5.67 12.75
C VAL A 14 19.00 4.82 14.02
N LYS A 15 18.62 5.44 15.14
CA LYS A 15 18.44 4.77 16.42
C LYS A 15 16.96 4.80 16.77
N VAL A 16 16.36 3.65 16.97
CA VAL A 16 15.00 3.51 17.47
C VAL A 16 15.11 3.09 18.95
N ALA A 17 14.55 3.90 19.83
CA ALA A 17 14.47 3.65 21.25
C ALA A 17 13.01 3.47 21.63
N PRO A 18 12.50 2.22 21.76
CA PRO A 18 11.14 1.99 22.20
C PRO A 18 10.99 2.47 23.65
N VAL A 19 9.93 3.22 23.92
CA VAL A 19 9.54 3.65 25.27
C VAL A 19 8.56 2.64 25.84
N ASN A 20 7.61 2.20 25.04
CA ASN A 20 6.67 1.11 25.26
C ASN A 20 6.23 0.54 23.92
N ASP A 21 5.29 -0.43 23.91
CA ASP A 21 4.81 -1.09 22.69
C ASP A 21 4.09 -0.13 21.72
N LEU A 22 3.59 1.00 22.22
CA LEU A 22 2.84 2.00 21.45
C LEU A 22 3.66 3.25 21.13
N GLN A 23 4.80 3.46 21.80
CA GLN A 23 5.59 4.69 21.70
C GLN A 23 7.07 4.41 21.45
N ALA A 24 7.65 5.11 20.49
CA ALA A 24 9.09 5.06 20.23
C ALA A 24 9.66 6.45 19.96
N LYS A 25 10.94 6.61 20.34
CA LYS A 25 11.78 7.78 19.99
C LYS A 25 12.76 7.36 18.93
N VAL A 26 12.72 8.05 17.79
CA VAL A 26 13.62 7.80 16.67
C VAL A 26 14.58 8.98 16.53
N THR A 27 15.87 8.67 16.52
CA THR A 27 16.95 9.63 16.33
C THR A 27 17.61 9.38 14.99
N ILE A 28 17.70 10.40 14.16
CA ILE A 28 18.32 10.34 12.83
C ILE A 28 19.36 11.44 12.74
N GLU A 29 20.60 11.08 12.46
CA GLU A 29 21.75 11.98 12.36
C GLU A 29 22.84 11.43 11.40
N PRO A 30 23.68 12.28 10.79
CA PRO A 30 23.58 13.73 10.68
C PRO A 30 22.73 14.17 9.48
N PHE A 31 22.15 15.36 9.55
CA PHE A 31 21.59 16.08 8.42
C PHE A 31 22.35 17.38 8.20
N GLU A 32 22.33 17.90 6.98
CA GLU A 32 22.77 19.26 6.71
C GLU A 32 21.81 20.26 7.40
N ARG A 33 22.34 21.42 7.77
CA ARG A 33 21.62 22.46 8.50
C ARG A 33 20.30 22.83 7.81
N GLY A 34 19.21 22.79 8.56
CA GLY A 34 17.84 23.09 8.12
C GLY A 34 17.04 21.87 7.63
N PHE A 35 17.72 20.79 7.19
CA PHE A 35 17.02 19.59 6.73
C PHE A 35 16.28 18.86 7.87
N GLY A 36 16.76 18.96 9.11
CA GLY A 36 16.09 18.41 10.28
C GLY A 36 14.67 18.95 10.41
N HIS A 37 14.48 20.26 10.30
CA HIS A 37 13.16 20.89 10.35
C HIS A 37 12.30 20.57 9.13
N THR A 38 12.86 20.60 7.93
CA THR A 38 12.14 20.31 6.69
C THR A 38 11.57 18.89 6.69
N LEU A 39 12.43 17.90 6.96
CA LEU A 39 12.02 16.49 6.96
C LEU A 39 11.17 16.13 8.18
N GLY A 40 11.50 16.69 9.36
CA GLY A 40 10.72 16.47 10.57
C GLY A 40 9.29 16.95 10.43
N ASN A 41 9.06 18.14 9.87
CA ASN A 41 7.73 18.66 9.61
C ASN A 41 6.99 17.86 8.53
N ALA A 42 7.66 17.50 7.43
CA ALA A 42 7.07 16.70 6.36
C ALA A 42 6.63 15.33 6.87
N LEU A 43 7.50 14.60 7.59
CA LEU A 43 7.19 13.30 8.17
C LEU A 43 6.06 13.39 9.19
N ARG A 44 6.09 14.39 10.09
CA ARG A 44 5.00 14.62 11.05
C ARG A 44 3.65 14.77 10.36
N ARG A 45 3.58 15.57 9.29
CA ARG A 45 2.34 15.77 8.54
C ARG A 45 1.84 14.49 7.88
N ILE A 46 2.74 13.72 7.26
CA ILE A 46 2.40 12.45 6.61
C ILE A 46 1.93 11.42 7.63
N LEU A 47 2.62 11.29 8.76
CA LEU A 47 2.26 10.38 9.84
C LEU A 47 0.87 10.64 10.40
N LEU A 48 0.46 11.92 10.54
CA LEU A 48 -0.85 12.29 11.08
C LEU A 48 -1.99 12.24 10.06
N SER A 49 -1.73 12.51 8.77
CA SER A 49 -2.80 12.70 7.79
C SER A 49 -2.87 11.66 6.68
N SER A 50 -1.77 10.95 6.40
CA SER A 50 -1.66 10.15 5.18
C SER A 50 -1.51 8.65 5.43
N MET A 51 -1.35 8.24 6.68
CA MET A 51 -1.22 6.83 7.03
C MET A 51 -2.56 6.10 6.83
N PRO A 52 -2.54 4.94 6.16
CA PRO A 52 -3.73 4.11 6.05
C PRO A 52 -4.02 3.40 7.37
N GLY A 53 -5.29 3.26 7.68
CA GLY A 53 -5.77 2.51 8.83
C GLY A 53 -7.20 2.05 8.65
N ALA A 54 -7.81 1.50 9.71
CA ALA A 54 -9.19 1.06 9.72
C ALA A 54 -9.93 1.70 10.90
N ALA A 55 -11.22 1.95 10.72
CA ALA A 55 -12.08 2.50 11.76
C ALA A 55 -13.51 2.01 11.60
N ILE A 56 -14.26 2.00 12.70
CA ILE A 56 -15.70 1.75 12.69
C ILE A 56 -16.37 2.98 12.06
N ALA A 57 -17.09 2.75 10.98
CA ALA A 57 -17.67 3.79 10.15
C ALA A 57 -19.18 3.91 10.33
N GLU A 58 -19.86 2.81 10.61
CA GLU A 58 -21.30 2.74 10.84
C GLU A 58 -21.58 1.76 11.99
N ALA A 59 -22.62 2.05 12.76
CA ALA A 59 -23.14 1.15 13.78
C ALA A 59 -24.66 1.04 13.63
N GLU A 60 -25.17 -0.16 13.73
CA GLU A 60 -26.61 -0.44 13.80
C GLU A 60 -26.87 -1.11 15.15
N ILE A 61 -27.71 -0.47 15.98
CA ILE A 61 -28.01 -0.92 17.34
C ILE A 61 -29.47 -1.36 17.34
N GLU A 62 -29.73 -2.56 17.83
CA GLU A 62 -31.10 -3.09 17.89
C GLU A 62 -31.99 -2.20 18.76
N GLY A 63 -33.14 -1.78 18.21
CA GLY A 63 -34.09 -0.92 18.91
C GLY A 63 -33.77 0.58 18.88
N VAL A 64 -32.68 1.00 18.20
CA VAL A 64 -32.28 2.40 18.10
C VAL A 64 -32.47 2.90 16.66
N LEU A 65 -33.17 4.04 16.53
CA LEU A 65 -33.42 4.67 15.22
C LEU A 65 -32.58 5.92 14.99
N HIS A 66 -32.11 6.58 16.05
CA HIS A 66 -31.29 7.79 15.99
C HIS A 66 -30.36 7.90 17.20
N GLU A 67 -29.31 8.71 17.09
CA GLU A 67 -28.26 8.83 18.10
C GLU A 67 -28.71 9.44 19.44
N TYR A 68 -29.81 10.19 19.47
CA TYR A 68 -30.29 10.88 20.66
C TYR A 68 -31.28 10.01 21.47
N THR A 69 -31.03 8.71 21.54
CA THR A 69 -31.85 7.73 22.23
C THR A 69 -31.07 7.13 23.40
N SER A 70 -31.74 6.77 24.47
CA SER A 70 -31.21 5.91 25.54
C SER A 70 -31.73 4.49 25.38
N ILE A 71 -30.91 3.52 25.77
CA ILE A 71 -31.24 2.08 25.67
C ILE A 71 -31.60 1.59 27.07
N GLU A 72 -32.74 0.92 27.21
CA GLU A 72 -33.17 0.37 28.48
C GLU A 72 -32.16 -0.67 28.98
N GLY A 73 -31.66 -0.48 30.21
CA GLY A 73 -30.67 -1.38 30.78
C GLY A 73 -29.21 -1.11 30.40
N VAL A 74 -28.93 -0.02 29.70
CA VAL A 74 -27.58 0.51 29.43
C VAL A 74 -27.40 1.81 30.16
N GLN A 75 -26.21 2.05 30.75
CA GLN A 75 -25.94 3.25 31.51
C GLN A 75 -25.64 4.45 30.64
N GLU A 76 -24.92 4.23 29.54
CA GLU A 76 -24.51 5.23 28.57
C GLU A 76 -25.62 5.51 27.58
N ASP A 77 -25.69 6.77 27.10
CA ASP A 77 -26.52 7.13 25.97
C ASP A 77 -25.88 6.64 24.66
N VAL A 78 -26.69 6.54 23.59
CA VAL A 78 -26.19 6.06 22.29
C VAL A 78 -25.06 6.93 21.76
N VAL A 79 -25.09 8.25 21.98
CA VAL A 79 -23.98 9.15 21.62
C VAL A 79 -22.68 8.75 22.30
N ASP A 80 -22.72 8.44 23.60
CA ASP A 80 -21.53 8.03 24.35
C ASP A 80 -21.00 6.67 23.85
N ILE A 81 -21.90 5.73 23.53
CA ILE A 81 -21.53 4.45 22.91
C ILE A 81 -20.81 4.69 21.58
N LEU A 82 -21.34 5.57 20.71
CA LEU A 82 -20.72 5.91 19.43
C LEU A 82 -19.34 6.59 19.62
N LEU A 83 -19.18 7.44 20.62
CA LEU A 83 -17.90 8.06 20.97
C LEU A 83 -16.88 7.04 21.48
N ASN A 84 -17.31 6.04 22.25
CA ASN A 84 -16.46 4.95 22.70
C ASN A 84 -16.07 4.04 21.53
N LEU A 85 -16.98 3.73 20.62
CA LEU A 85 -16.69 2.96 19.41
C LEU A 85 -15.63 3.62 18.51
N LYS A 86 -15.56 4.95 18.47
CA LYS A 86 -14.52 5.70 17.73
C LYS A 86 -13.11 5.45 18.27
N GLN A 87 -12.98 5.04 19.52
CA GLN A 87 -11.70 4.78 20.18
C GLN A 87 -11.21 3.34 19.99
N VAL A 88 -12.03 2.46 19.41
CA VAL A 88 -11.64 1.06 19.15
C VAL A 88 -10.56 1.03 18.07
N ALA A 89 -9.40 0.49 18.43
CA ALA A 89 -8.26 0.33 17.54
C ALA A 89 -8.39 -0.97 16.73
N VAL A 90 -8.82 -0.86 15.49
CA VAL A 90 -9.07 -2.00 14.59
C VAL A 90 -7.94 -2.11 13.58
N ARG A 91 -7.39 -3.31 13.42
CA ARG A 91 -6.44 -3.67 12.35
C ARG A 91 -7.12 -4.60 11.35
N MET A 92 -7.08 -4.25 10.09
CA MET A 92 -7.57 -5.07 8.97
C MET A 92 -6.42 -5.40 8.04
N ASN A 93 -6.32 -6.67 7.62
CA ASN A 93 -5.18 -7.14 6.84
C ASN A 93 -5.43 -7.08 5.33
N THR A 94 -6.51 -7.66 4.84
CA THR A 94 -6.71 -7.90 3.40
C THR A 94 -7.89 -7.12 2.81
N ARG A 95 -9.04 -7.11 3.50
CA ARG A 95 -10.29 -6.52 3.00
C ARG A 95 -10.35 -5.01 3.22
N ASP A 96 -11.17 -4.33 2.42
CA ASP A 96 -11.43 -2.90 2.58
C ASP A 96 -12.63 -2.62 3.50
N THR A 97 -13.53 -3.58 3.67
CA THR A 97 -14.71 -3.48 4.54
C THR A 97 -14.95 -4.80 5.27
N ALA A 98 -15.42 -4.71 6.52
CA ALA A 98 -15.82 -5.86 7.32
C ALA A 98 -17.04 -5.50 8.17
N GLU A 99 -17.91 -6.50 8.42
CA GLU A 99 -19.03 -6.38 9.35
C GLU A 99 -18.75 -7.21 10.60
N LEU A 100 -18.80 -6.56 11.75
CA LEU A 100 -18.54 -7.16 13.05
C LEU A 100 -19.80 -7.09 13.90
N ARG A 101 -19.96 -8.01 14.82
CA ARG A 101 -21.14 -8.07 15.69
C ARG A 101 -20.75 -8.06 17.17
N ILE A 102 -21.53 -7.34 17.96
CA ILE A 102 -21.50 -7.44 19.42
C ILE A 102 -22.88 -7.95 19.88
N SER A 103 -22.86 -8.93 20.75
CA SER A 103 -24.08 -9.41 21.42
C SER A 103 -23.74 -9.77 22.85
N LYS A 104 -24.22 -8.96 23.80
CA LYS A 104 -23.99 -9.18 25.24
C LYS A 104 -25.24 -8.94 26.03
N LYS A 105 -25.48 -9.80 27.01
CA LYS A 105 -26.65 -9.78 27.88
C LYS A 105 -26.22 -9.96 29.33
N GLY A 106 -26.88 -9.24 30.21
CA GLY A 106 -26.66 -9.33 31.68
C GLY A 106 -25.72 -8.25 32.19
N PRO A 107 -25.61 -8.10 33.51
CA PRO A 107 -24.90 -7.00 34.14
C PRO A 107 -23.39 -7.07 33.90
N GLY A 108 -22.79 -5.96 33.57
CA GLY A 108 -21.33 -5.81 33.43
C GLY A 108 -20.91 -4.91 32.27
N PRO A 109 -19.62 -4.63 32.15
CA PRO A 109 -19.09 -3.83 31.06
C PRO A 109 -19.12 -4.61 29.74
N VAL A 110 -19.51 -3.94 28.67
CA VAL A 110 -19.30 -4.39 27.28
C VAL A 110 -17.98 -3.79 26.82
N THR A 111 -17.03 -4.64 26.48
CA THR A 111 -15.70 -4.22 26.06
C THR A 111 -15.48 -4.43 24.57
N ALA A 112 -14.44 -3.82 24.01
CA ALA A 112 -14.04 -4.06 22.63
C ALA A 112 -13.67 -5.54 22.37
N GLY A 113 -13.25 -6.27 23.41
CA GLY A 113 -12.98 -7.72 23.35
C GLY A 113 -14.25 -8.59 23.17
N ASP A 114 -15.44 -8.05 23.46
CA ASP A 114 -16.72 -8.75 23.21
C ASP A 114 -17.15 -8.71 21.73
N ILE A 115 -16.44 -7.98 20.88
CA ILE A 115 -16.70 -7.93 19.45
C ILE A 115 -16.35 -9.29 18.82
N GLN A 116 -17.29 -9.86 18.09
CA GLN A 116 -17.06 -11.09 17.34
C GLN A 116 -16.22 -10.78 16.12
N LEU A 117 -14.98 -11.27 16.12
CA LEU A 117 -14.00 -10.98 15.09
C LEU A 117 -14.10 -11.95 13.91
N ASP A 118 -13.93 -11.45 12.70
CA ASP A 118 -13.66 -12.25 11.52
C ASP A 118 -12.13 -12.50 11.41
N HIS A 119 -11.70 -13.50 10.65
CA HIS A 119 -10.29 -13.92 10.50
C HIS A 119 -9.33 -12.82 10.04
N ASP A 120 -9.85 -11.77 9.42
CA ASP A 120 -9.08 -10.69 8.82
C ASP A 120 -9.00 -9.43 9.71
N VAL A 121 -9.67 -9.44 10.86
CA VAL A 121 -9.83 -8.28 11.74
C VAL A 121 -9.28 -8.58 13.13
N GLU A 122 -8.48 -7.67 13.66
CA GLU A 122 -7.92 -7.75 15.00
C GLU A 122 -8.22 -6.44 15.77
N ILE A 123 -8.49 -6.56 17.07
CA ILE A 123 -8.67 -5.42 17.97
C ILE A 123 -7.46 -5.33 18.88
N MET A 124 -6.81 -4.15 18.87
CA MET A 124 -5.56 -3.92 19.61
C MET A 124 -5.80 -3.44 21.05
N ASN A 125 -7.00 -2.94 21.36
CA ASN A 125 -7.39 -2.46 22.69
C ASN A 125 -8.65 -3.16 23.23
N PRO A 126 -8.61 -4.48 23.48
CA PRO A 126 -9.78 -5.27 23.87
C PRO A 126 -10.41 -4.84 25.20
N ASP A 127 -9.63 -4.21 26.09
CA ASP A 127 -10.08 -3.78 27.41
C ASP A 127 -10.88 -2.46 27.39
N LEU A 128 -10.99 -1.79 26.22
CA LEU A 128 -11.76 -0.56 26.10
C LEU A 128 -13.23 -0.83 26.37
N ILE A 129 -13.79 -0.10 27.35
CA ILE A 129 -15.21 -0.19 27.70
C ILE A 129 -16.02 0.62 26.67
N ILE A 130 -17.00 -0.04 26.04
CA ILE A 130 -17.93 0.56 25.09
C ILE A 130 -19.19 1.03 25.82
N ALA A 131 -19.74 0.18 26.68
CA ALA A 131 -20.95 0.47 27.48
C ALA A 131 -20.98 -0.38 28.75
N ASN A 132 -21.81 0.02 29.72
CA ASN A 132 -22.07 -0.73 30.95
C ASN A 132 -23.53 -1.19 31.01
N LEU A 133 -23.76 -2.51 31.10
CA LEU A 133 -25.07 -3.10 31.22
C LEU A 133 -25.50 -3.24 32.67
N THR A 134 -26.77 -2.95 32.91
CA THR A 134 -27.45 -3.25 34.17
C THR A 134 -28.00 -4.67 34.20
N SER A 135 -28.67 -5.09 35.28
CA SER A 135 -29.18 -6.45 35.45
C SER A 135 -30.18 -6.93 34.39
N VAL A 136 -30.81 -5.99 33.64
CA VAL A 136 -31.82 -6.27 32.61
C VAL A 136 -31.30 -5.93 31.21
N GLY A 137 -30.08 -5.35 31.14
CA GLY A 137 -29.54 -4.83 29.90
C GLY A 137 -29.17 -5.93 28.87
N GLU A 138 -29.47 -5.67 27.64
CA GLU A 138 -29.04 -6.42 26.47
C GLU A 138 -28.59 -5.44 25.39
N LEU A 139 -27.42 -5.69 24.80
CA LEU A 139 -26.86 -4.85 23.74
C LEU A 139 -26.46 -5.71 22.55
N ASN A 140 -27.20 -5.52 21.44
CA ASN A 140 -26.94 -6.15 20.17
C ASN A 140 -26.60 -5.07 19.16
N MET A 141 -25.39 -5.14 18.56
CA MET A 141 -24.91 -4.17 17.59
C MET A 141 -24.29 -4.86 16.39
N LEU A 142 -24.49 -4.29 15.21
CA LEU A 142 -23.76 -4.59 13.99
C LEU A 142 -22.86 -3.39 13.67
N LEU A 143 -21.56 -3.62 13.52
CA LEU A 143 -20.55 -2.60 13.29
C LEU A 143 -19.95 -2.79 11.90
N LYS A 144 -19.91 -1.74 11.11
CA LYS A 144 -19.22 -1.73 9.82
C LYS A 144 -17.87 -1.04 9.97
N VAL A 145 -16.81 -1.78 9.70
CA VAL A 145 -15.43 -1.30 9.69
C VAL A 145 -15.02 -1.04 8.26
N GLU A 146 -14.36 0.08 8.01
CA GLU A 146 -13.84 0.46 6.70
C GLU A 146 -12.36 0.81 6.81
N ARG A 147 -11.62 0.60 5.71
CA ARG A 147 -10.25 1.13 5.56
C ARG A 147 -10.29 2.53 4.95
N GLY A 148 -9.37 3.36 5.36
CA GLY A 148 -9.27 4.71 4.84
C GLY A 148 -7.98 5.41 5.28
N ARG A 149 -7.94 6.73 5.08
CA ARG A 149 -6.83 7.59 5.48
C ARG A 149 -7.35 8.87 6.12
N GLY A 150 -6.62 9.36 7.13
CA GLY A 150 -6.93 10.60 7.81
C GLY A 150 -8.24 10.57 8.58
N TYR A 151 -9.01 11.67 8.53
CA TYR A 151 -10.29 11.82 9.18
C TYR A 151 -11.39 12.06 8.15
N ARG A 152 -12.49 11.32 8.27
CA ARG A 152 -13.65 11.44 7.39
C ARG A 152 -14.90 11.64 8.23
N PRO A 153 -15.47 12.87 8.24
CA PRO A 153 -16.71 13.14 8.97
C PRO A 153 -17.89 12.41 8.31
N ALA A 154 -18.86 12.02 9.12
CA ALA A 154 -20.09 11.34 8.67
C ALA A 154 -20.83 12.15 7.60
N THR A 155 -20.85 13.47 7.73
CA THR A 155 -21.53 14.41 6.82
C THR A 155 -20.93 14.47 5.41
N GLN A 156 -19.68 14.04 5.21
CA GLN A 156 -19.03 14.04 3.89
C GLN A 156 -19.21 12.75 3.12
N ARG A 157 -19.88 11.76 3.69
CA ARG A 157 -20.24 10.57 2.93
C ARG A 157 -21.33 10.94 1.94
N PRO A 158 -21.17 10.53 0.66
CA PRO A 158 -22.24 10.76 -0.30
C PRO A 158 -23.49 10.02 0.21
N THR A 159 -24.45 10.77 0.68
CA THR A 159 -25.80 10.30 0.89
C THR A 159 -26.37 10.18 -0.52
N PHE A 160 -26.09 9.06 -1.19
CA PHE A 160 -26.83 8.76 -2.40
C PHE A 160 -28.26 8.52 -1.95
N GLU A 161 -29.15 9.44 -2.34
CA GLU A 161 -30.58 9.33 -2.10
C GLU A 161 -31.18 8.01 -2.63
N GLU A 162 -30.44 7.29 -3.47
CA GLU A 162 -30.79 5.95 -3.99
C GLU A 162 -30.28 4.78 -3.11
N GLN A 163 -29.45 5.02 -2.11
CA GLN A 163 -29.05 4.07 -1.08
C GLN A 163 -29.39 4.64 0.30
N ALA A 164 -30.66 5.00 0.51
CA ALA A 164 -31.17 5.12 1.86
C ALA A 164 -30.92 3.78 2.55
N GLY A 165 -29.82 3.69 3.31
CA GLY A 165 -29.51 2.50 4.10
C GLY A 165 -30.70 2.16 4.98
N PRO A 166 -30.80 0.94 5.46
CA PRO A 166 -31.90 0.53 6.33
C PRO A 166 -32.00 1.54 7.48
N ILE A 167 -33.23 1.92 7.80
CA ILE A 167 -33.56 2.81 8.92
C ILE A 167 -32.89 2.24 10.19
N GLY A 168 -32.14 3.08 10.95
CA GLY A 168 -31.45 2.67 12.16
C GLY A 168 -29.93 2.52 12.02
N ARG A 169 -29.35 2.73 10.84
CA ARG A 169 -27.90 2.82 10.69
C ARG A 169 -27.39 4.21 11.14
N LEU A 170 -26.55 4.19 12.16
CA LEU A 170 -25.90 5.39 12.71
C LEU A 170 -24.53 5.55 12.06
N GLN A 171 -24.28 6.70 11.46
CA GLN A 171 -22.99 7.00 10.84
C GLN A 171 -22.05 7.64 11.86
N LEU A 172 -20.81 7.12 11.96
CA LEU A 172 -19.76 7.65 12.80
C LEU A 172 -18.74 8.44 11.97
N ASP A 173 -18.21 9.50 12.57
CA ASP A 173 -16.97 10.08 12.04
C ASP A 173 -15.82 9.08 12.18
N ALA A 174 -15.18 8.75 11.10
CA ALA A 174 -14.10 7.78 11.09
C ALA A 174 -12.73 8.45 11.13
N SER A 175 -11.95 8.15 12.18
CA SER A 175 -10.54 8.50 12.27
C SER A 175 -9.70 7.27 11.92
N PHE A 176 -9.16 7.26 10.71
CA PHE A 176 -8.39 6.12 10.20
C PHE A 176 -6.91 6.14 10.60
N SER A 177 -6.42 7.29 11.12
CA SER A 177 -5.01 7.43 11.45
C SER A 177 -4.59 6.45 12.55
N PRO A 178 -3.60 5.58 12.31
CA PRO A 178 -3.06 4.70 13.34
C PRO A 178 -2.13 5.44 14.31
N VAL A 179 -1.85 6.71 14.05
CA VAL A 179 -0.91 7.53 14.83
C VAL A 179 -1.69 8.57 15.63
N HIS A 180 -1.53 8.52 16.95
CA HIS A 180 -2.17 9.47 17.87
C HIS A 180 -1.39 10.76 18.02
N ARG A 181 -0.07 10.65 18.20
CA ARG A 181 0.77 11.81 18.46
C ARG A 181 2.12 11.67 17.78
N VAL A 182 2.56 12.77 17.17
CA VAL A 182 3.92 12.92 16.64
C VAL A 182 4.48 14.25 17.09
N THR A 183 5.62 14.22 17.73
CA THR A 183 6.41 15.40 18.00
C THR A 183 7.80 15.23 17.39
N TYR A 184 8.40 16.33 16.93
CA TYR A 184 9.78 16.30 16.50
C TYR A 184 10.56 17.45 17.13
N ASN A 185 11.84 17.22 17.36
CA ASN A 185 12.80 18.21 17.83
C ASN A 185 14.06 18.12 16.97
N VAL A 186 14.75 19.24 16.81
CA VAL A 186 16.00 19.30 16.08
C VAL A 186 17.07 19.82 17.02
N GLU A 187 18.10 19.02 17.20
CA GLU A 187 19.29 19.35 18.01
C GLU A 187 20.50 19.51 17.09
N ALA A 188 21.54 20.19 17.59
CA ALA A 188 22.80 20.25 16.89
C ALA A 188 23.52 18.89 16.93
N ALA A 189 24.02 18.44 15.77
CA ALA A 189 24.85 17.27 15.66
C ALA A 189 26.30 17.67 15.38
N ARG A 190 27.22 16.85 15.83
CA ARG A 190 28.65 17.02 15.56
C ARG A 190 29.22 15.80 14.86
N VAL A 191 29.80 16.03 13.70
CA VAL A 191 30.57 15.01 12.99
C VAL A 191 32.00 15.56 12.78
N GLU A 192 32.94 14.97 13.45
CA GLU A 192 34.36 15.41 13.45
C GLU A 192 34.50 16.88 13.80
N GLN A 193 34.89 17.73 12.82
CA GLN A 193 35.04 19.16 13.00
C GLN A 193 33.81 19.99 12.67
N ARG A 194 32.80 19.38 12.03
CA ARG A 194 31.52 20.05 11.71
C ARG A 194 30.57 20.00 12.91
N THR A 195 30.15 21.18 13.35
CA THR A 195 29.21 21.34 14.48
C THR A 195 27.90 22.00 14.06
N ASP A 196 27.75 22.26 12.78
CA ASP A 196 26.63 22.96 12.15
C ASP A 196 25.56 22.02 11.56
N LEU A 197 25.59 20.75 11.94
CA LEU A 197 24.71 19.72 11.45
C LEU A 197 23.46 19.56 12.34
N ASP A 198 22.39 19.06 11.75
CA ASP A 198 21.14 18.78 12.45
C ASP A 198 21.04 17.31 12.87
N LYS A 199 20.48 17.09 14.06
CA LYS A 199 20.03 15.80 14.57
C LYS A 199 18.53 15.86 14.77
N LEU A 200 17.80 15.02 14.08
CA LEU A 200 16.35 14.94 14.13
C LEU A 200 15.92 13.88 15.16
N LEU A 201 15.11 14.29 16.12
CA LEU A 201 14.45 13.41 17.07
C LEU A 201 12.95 13.41 16.77
N ILE A 202 12.38 12.24 16.59
CA ILE A 202 10.92 12.04 16.38
C ILE A 202 10.41 11.19 17.53
N ASP A 203 9.40 11.67 18.23
CA ASP A 203 8.63 10.92 19.22
C ASP A 203 7.27 10.62 18.63
N ILE A 204 6.96 9.33 18.47
CA ILE A 204 5.74 8.84 17.84
C ILE A 204 4.98 7.94 18.81
N GLU A 205 3.66 8.13 18.87
CA GLU A 205 2.73 7.31 19.64
C GLU A 205 1.63 6.80 18.71
N THR A 206 1.44 5.48 18.68
CA THR A 206 0.47 4.79 17.83
C THR A 206 -0.67 4.22 18.66
N ASN A 207 -1.75 3.79 18.02
CA ASN A 207 -2.86 3.09 18.65
C ASN A 207 -2.65 1.56 18.74
N GLY A 208 -1.45 1.05 18.39
CA GLY A 208 -1.12 -0.37 18.40
C GLY A 208 -1.43 -1.12 17.11
N THR A 209 -2.18 -0.54 16.17
CA THR A 209 -2.47 -1.19 14.88
C THR A 209 -1.26 -1.23 13.96
N ILE A 210 -0.28 -0.37 14.17
CA ILE A 210 1.00 -0.33 13.46
C ILE A 210 2.14 -0.11 14.47
N ASP A 211 3.26 -0.78 14.23
CA ASP A 211 4.48 -0.53 14.98
C ASP A 211 5.05 0.87 14.68
N PRO A 212 5.54 1.62 15.69
CA PRO A 212 6.09 2.96 15.49
C PRO A 212 7.22 3.04 14.46
N GLU A 213 8.10 2.04 14.39
CA GLU A 213 9.17 1.99 13.40
C GLU A 213 8.62 1.82 11.99
N GLU A 214 7.68 0.89 11.83
CA GLU A 214 7.02 0.64 10.55
C GLU A 214 6.22 1.86 10.07
N ALA A 215 5.58 2.61 10.99
CA ALA A 215 4.88 3.84 10.67
C ALA A 215 5.82 4.89 10.04
N ILE A 216 7.02 5.09 10.63
CA ILE A 216 8.01 6.02 10.08
C ILE A 216 8.53 5.54 8.72
N ARG A 217 8.78 4.23 8.57
CA ARG A 217 9.23 3.65 7.29
C ARG A 217 8.21 3.88 6.19
N ARG A 218 6.93 3.62 6.45
CA ARG A 218 5.83 3.89 5.50
C ARG A 218 5.68 5.36 5.18
N ALA A 219 5.77 6.24 6.19
CA ALA A 219 5.73 7.68 5.96
C ALA A 219 6.89 8.16 5.07
N GLY A 220 8.09 7.62 5.27
CA GLY A 220 9.25 7.87 4.42
C GLY A 220 9.05 7.40 2.98
N SER A 221 8.45 6.22 2.78
CA SER A 221 8.12 5.71 1.44
C SER A 221 7.09 6.62 0.75
N ILE A 222 6.02 7.01 1.43
CA ILE A 222 5.02 7.95 0.89
C ILE A 222 5.68 9.26 0.47
N LEU A 223 6.57 9.81 1.31
CA LEU A 223 7.28 11.05 0.99
C LEU A 223 8.17 10.90 -0.24
N LYS A 224 8.92 9.80 -0.33
CA LYS A 224 9.78 9.49 -1.48
C LYS A 224 8.95 9.39 -2.76
N ASP A 225 7.83 8.66 -2.73
CA ASP A 225 6.98 8.46 -3.90
C ASP A 225 6.35 9.79 -4.38
N GLN A 226 5.94 10.65 -3.45
CA GLN A 226 5.42 11.98 -3.79
C GLN A 226 6.50 12.93 -4.34
N LEU A 227 7.76 12.77 -3.91
CA LEU A 227 8.87 13.57 -4.40
C LEU A 227 9.43 13.08 -5.74
N SER A 228 9.21 11.82 -6.11
CA SER A 228 9.69 11.27 -7.38
C SER A 228 9.16 12.04 -8.60
N VAL A 229 7.91 12.52 -8.54
CA VAL A 229 7.30 13.36 -9.58
C VAL A 229 8.11 14.63 -9.88
N PHE A 230 8.78 15.20 -8.87
CA PHE A 230 9.61 16.39 -9.04
C PHE A 230 11.01 16.08 -9.61
N VAL A 231 11.44 14.83 -9.54
CA VAL A 231 12.70 14.37 -10.16
C VAL A 231 12.49 14.18 -11.65
N ASP A 232 11.35 13.60 -12.04
CA ASP A 232 10.95 13.37 -13.42
C ASP A 232 10.00 14.50 -13.90
N LEU A 233 10.53 15.74 -14.01
CA LEU A 233 9.76 16.92 -14.46
C LEU A 233 9.35 16.88 -15.95
N GLN A 234 9.73 15.86 -16.70
CA GLN A 234 9.12 15.55 -17.99
C GLN A 234 7.77 14.93 -17.69
N GLY A 235 6.70 15.72 -17.89
CA GLY A 235 5.34 15.25 -17.71
C GLY A 235 5.12 13.95 -18.46
N GLN A 236 5.02 12.86 -17.73
CA GLN A 236 4.35 11.70 -18.25
C GLN A 236 2.89 12.14 -18.46
N GLU A 237 2.53 12.37 -19.71
CA GLU A 237 1.14 12.32 -20.10
C GLU A 237 0.58 11.03 -19.47
N GLU A 238 -0.50 11.18 -18.73
CA GLU A 238 -1.18 10.08 -18.03
C GLU A 238 -1.56 8.98 -19.00
N GLY A 239 -0.61 8.09 -19.27
CA GLY A 239 -0.85 6.76 -19.79
C GLY A 239 -1.01 5.84 -18.58
N ALA A 240 -2.21 5.46 -18.24
CA ALA A 240 -2.51 4.36 -17.34
C ALA A 240 -1.68 3.13 -17.74
N GLY A 241 -0.54 2.87 -17.06
CA GLY A 241 0.31 1.75 -17.45
C GLY A 241 1.73 1.76 -16.93
N ALA A 242 2.06 2.43 -15.82
CA ALA A 242 3.42 2.40 -15.28
C ALA A 242 3.51 1.68 -13.94
N GLN A 243 3.24 0.39 -13.93
CA GLN A 243 3.83 -0.61 -13.03
C GLN A 243 3.89 -1.96 -13.75
N ALA A 244 4.51 -1.97 -14.93
CA ALA A 244 5.12 -3.15 -15.48
C ALA A 244 6.63 -2.87 -15.46
N GLN A 245 7.29 -3.12 -14.34
CA GLN A 245 8.69 -3.50 -14.35
C GLN A 245 8.87 -4.55 -15.44
N ASP A 246 9.88 -4.39 -16.31
CA ASP A 246 10.37 -5.30 -17.32
C ASP A 246 10.16 -6.81 -17.00
N GLN A 247 8.93 -7.25 -16.95
CA GLN A 247 8.61 -8.66 -17.07
C GLN A 247 8.37 -8.91 -18.55
N VAL A 248 9.48 -8.97 -19.30
CA VAL A 248 9.48 -9.67 -20.59
C VAL A 248 8.87 -11.04 -20.29
N ASP A 249 7.76 -11.36 -20.93
CA ASP A 249 7.09 -12.64 -20.72
C ASP A 249 8.13 -13.75 -20.78
N PRO A 250 8.28 -14.60 -19.76
CA PRO A 250 9.30 -15.65 -19.72
C PRO A 250 9.28 -16.54 -20.97
N ILE A 251 8.16 -16.63 -21.67
CA ILE A 251 8.00 -17.36 -22.92
C ILE A 251 8.84 -16.71 -24.03
N LEU A 252 8.94 -15.38 -24.10
CA LEU A 252 9.69 -14.68 -25.13
C LEU A 252 11.21 -14.88 -25.02
N LEU A 253 11.71 -15.18 -23.82
CA LEU A 253 13.12 -15.47 -23.55
C LEU A 253 13.52 -16.91 -23.88
N ARG A 254 12.57 -17.77 -24.18
CA ARG A 254 12.87 -19.17 -24.56
C ARG A 254 13.45 -19.25 -25.94
N PRO A 255 14.39 -20.18 -26.17
CA PRO A 255 14.93 -20.44 -27.50
C PRO A 255 13.86 -21.01 -28.43
N VAL A 256 13.96 -20.69 -29.70
CA VAL A 256 13.02 -21.17 -30.74
C VAL A 256 12.97 -22.71 -30.83
N ASP A 257 13.99 -23.41 -30.34
CA ASP A 257 14.05 -24.87 -30.30
C ASP A 257 13.02 -25.51 -29.34
N GLU A 258 12.53 -24.74 -28.37
CA GLU A 258 11.49 -25.20 -27.43
C GLU A 258 10.09 -25.15 -28.01
N LEU A 259 9.93 -24.43 -29.15
CA LEU A 259 8.72 -24.52 -29.94
C LEU A 259 8.73 -25.88 -30.67
N GLU A 260 7.65 -26.64 -30.56
CA GLU A 260 7.50 -27.96 -31.23
C GLU A 260 7.44 -27.83 -32.75
N LEU A 261 8.44 -27.17 -33.35
CA LEU A 261 8.58 -26.98 -34.79
C LEU A 261 9.30 -28.15 -35.42
N THR A 262 9.05 -28.37 -36.72
CA THR A 262 9.86 -29.35 -37.48
C THR A 262 11.32 -28.90 -37.53
N VAL A 263 12.24 -29.88 -37.53
CA VAL A 263 13.71 -29.66 -37.59
C VAL A 263 14.08 -28.72 -38.76
N ARG A 264 13.34 -28.79 -39.84
CA ARG A 264 13.57 -27.96 -41.01
C ARG A 264 13.22 -26.48 -40.75
N SER A 265 12.06 -26.24 -40.10
CA SER A 265 11.60 -24.90 -39.75
C SER A 265 12.54 -24.26 -38.73
N ALA A 266 12.93 -25.00 -37.67
CA ALA A 266 13.87 -24.53 -36.65
C ALA A 266 15.26 -24.16 -37.25
N ASN A 267 15.79 -24.99 -38.15
CA ASN A 267 17.08 -24.72 -38.80
C ASN A 267 17.02 -23.48 -39.73
N CYS A 268 15.91 -23.25 -40.43
CA CYS A 268 15.74 -22.04 -41.24
C CYS A 268 15.71 -20.76 -40.38
N LEU A 269 15.04 -20.77 -39.23
CA LEU A 269 15.00 -19.63 -38.31
C LEU A 269 16.38 -19.32 -37.72
N LYS A 270 17.15 -20.36 -37.35
CA LYS A 270 18.51 -20.18 -36.82
C LYS A 270 19.47 -19.63 -37.90
N ALA A 271 19.31 -20.03 -39.14
CA ALA A 271 20.12 -19.51 -40.24
C ALA A 271 19.93 -17.99 -40.46
N GLU A 272 18.80 -17.46 -40.09
CA GLU A 272 18.47 -16.03 -40.12
C GLU A 272 18.73 -15.32 -38.77
N ASN A 273 19.48 -15.95 -37.87
CA ASN A 273 19.84 -15.42 -36.57
C ASN A 273 18.65 -15.17 -35.61
N ILE A 274 17.52 -15.84 -35.84
CA ILE A 274 16.34 -15.82 -34.98
C ILE A 274 16.53 -16.93 -33.92
N MET A 275 17.00 -16.53 -32.73
CA MET A 275 17.36 -17.49 -31.65
C MET A 275 16.28 -17.65 -30.61
N TYR A 276 15.54 -16.59 -30.33
CA TYR A 276 14.52 -16.51 -29.28
C TYR A 276 13.13 -16.31 -29.84
N ILE A 277 12.11 -16.74 -29.08
CA ILE A 277 10.70 -16.54 -29.48
C ILE A 277 10.39 -15.05 -29.65
N GLY A 278 10.98 -14.18 -28.81
CA GLY A 278 10.83 -12.72 -28.94
C GLY A 278 11.39 -12.15 -30.25
N ASP A 279 12.44 -12.73 -30.84
CA ASP A 279 12.95 -12.34 -32.16
C ASP A 279 11.97 -12.75 -33.28
N LEU A 280 11.36 -13.92 -33.12
CA LEU A 280 10.44 -14.50 -34.10
C LEU A 280 9.12 -13.72 -34.16
N VAL A 281 8.58 -13.35 -32.99
CA VAL A 281 7.28 -12.62 -32.87
C VAL A 281 7.34 -11.24 -33.48
N GLN A 282 8.52 -10.58 -33.51
CA GLN A 282 8.70 -9.26 -34.16
C GLN A 282 8.77 -9.32 -35.70
N ARG A 283 9.04 -10.49 -36.27
CA ARG A 283 9.10 -10.64 -37.74
C ARG A 283 7.70 -10.68 -38.34
N THR A 284 7.56 -10.02 -39.46
CA THR A 284 6.31 -10.09 -40.23
C THR A 284 6.28 -11.33 -41.13
N GLU A 285 5.09 -11.77 -41.51
CA GLU A 285 4.91 -12.90 -42.43
C GLU A 285 5.66 -12.70 -43.76
N VAL A 286 5.69 -11.47 -44.25
CA VAL A 286 6.35 -11.11 -45.53
C VAL A 286 7.88 -11.24 -45.43
N GLU A 287 8.45 -10.92 -44.26
CA GLU A 287 9.87 -11.07 -43.97
C GLU A 287 10.25 -12.55 -43.88
N LEU A 288 9.44 -13.34 -43.18
CA LEU A 288 9.69 -14.79 -43.04
C LEU A 288 9.55 -15.54 -44.38
N LEU A 289 8.66 -15.11 -45.27
CA LEU A 289 8.56 -15.68 -46.63
C LEU A 289 9.72 -15.30 -47.55
N ARG A 290 10.48 -14.28 -47.22
CA ARG A 290 11.70 -13.89 -47.97
C ARG A 290 12.92 -14.72 -47.58
N THR A 291 12.87 -15.42 -46.46
CA THR A 291 13.97 -16.28 -45.99
C THR A 291 14.13 -17.48 -46.91
N PRO A 292 15.35 -17.79 -47.36
CA PRO A 292 15.59 -18.96 -48.20
C PRO A 292 15.24 -20.24 -47.47
N ASN A 293 14.54 -21.15 -48.16
CA ASN A 293 14.12 -22.46 -47.65
C ASN A 293 12.94 -22.48 -46.63
N LEU A 294 12.33 -21.34 -46.30
CA LEU A 294 11.11 -21.30 -45.48
C LEU A 294 9.89 -21.26 -46.43
N GLY A 295 9.12 -22.34 -46.47
CA GLY A 295 7.94 -22.46 -47.32
C GLY A 295 6.65 -22.05 -46.64
N LYS A 296 5.56 -21.87 -47.40
CA LYS A 296 4.22 -21.54 -46.88
C LYS A 296 3.73 -22.55 -45.80
N LYS A 297 4.09 -23.84 -45.94
CA LYS A 297 3.72 -24.87 -44.96
C LYS A 297 4.41 -24.65 -43.60
N SER A 298 5.70 -24.32 -43.64
CA SER A 298 6.46 -23.99 -42.41
C SER A 298 5.97 -22.71 -41.75
N LEU A 299 5.51 -21.74 -42.52
CA LEU A 299 4.92 -20.51 -41.98
C LEU A 299 3.57 -20.78 -41.27
N THR A 300 2.73 -21.65 -41.83
CA THR A 300 1.47 -22.05 -41.22
C THR A 300 1.72 -22.78 -39.90
N GLU A 301 2.68 -23.73 -39.89
CA GLU A 301 3.13 -24.43 -38.69
C GLU A 301 3.59 -23.46 -37.56
N ILE A 302 4.45 -22.48 -37.93
CA ILE A 302 4.94 -21.48 -36.98
C ILE A 302 3.78 -20.65 -36.40
N LYS A 303 2.80 -20.26 -37.22
CA LYS A 303 1.63 -19.52 -36.76
C LYS A 303 0.79 -20.31 -35.80
N GLU A 304 0.45 -21.56 -36.12
CA GLU A 304 -0.36 -22.45 -35.28
C GLU A 304 0.29 -22.68 -33.91
N VAL A 305 1.62 -22.86 -33.89
CA VAL A 305 2.36 -23.03 -32.64
C VAL A 305 2.39 -21.73 -31.81
N LEU A 306 2.61 -20.56 -32.44
CA LEU A 306 2.58 -19.27 -31.76
C LEU A 306 1.18 -18.92 -31.22
N GLU A 307 0.12 -19.18 -32.00
CA GLU A 307 -1.27 -18.98 -31.57
C GLU A 307 -1.62 -19.89 -30.38
N GLY A 308 -1.09 -21.12 -30.34
CA GLY A 308 -1.23 -22.02 -29.20
C GLY A 308 -0.61 -21.46 -27.91
N HIS A 309 0.36 -20.57 -28.01
CA HIS A 309 0.98 -19.84 -26.89
C HIS A 309 0.40 -18.43 -26.69
N GLY A 310 -0.64 -18.04 -27.44
CA GLY A 310 -1.25 -16.71 -27.38
C GLY A 310 -0.40 -15.61 -28.01
N LEU A 311 0.59 -15.96 -28.86
CA LEU A 311 1.50 -15.04 -29.53
C LEU A 311 1.17 -14.94 -31.02
N GLY A 312 1.55 -13.82 -31.65
CA GLY A 312 1.34 -13.60 -33.08
C GLY A 312 2.57 -12.98 -33.76
N LEU A 313 2.68 -13.18 -35.09
CA LEU A 313 3.74 -12.54 -35.88
C LEU A 313 3.46 -11.04 -36.08
N GLY A 314 4.52 -10.23 -36.07
CA GLY A 314 4.44 -8.78 -36.28
C GLY A 314 4.12 -7.99 -35.01
N MET A 315 4.20 -8.58 -33.81
CA MET A 315 4.08 -7.86 -32.56
C MET A 315 5.29 -6.94 -32.34
N ARG A 316 5.06 -5.74 -31.85
CA ARG A 316 6.13 -4.81 -31.45
C ARG A 316 6.45 -5.00 -29.98
N LEU A 317 7.71 -5.27 -29.67
CA LEU A 317 8.24 -5.35 -28.32
C LEU A 317 9.15 -4.14 -28.12
N ASP A 318 8.73 -3.18 -27.26
CA ASP A 318 9.42 -1.89 -27.13
C ASP A 318 10.80 -2.02 -26.45
N ASN A 319 11.05 -3.09 -25.67
CA ASN A 319 12.30 -3.33 -24.94
C ASN A 319 12.98 -4.66 -25.33
N TRP A 320 13.03 -4.99 -26.63
CA TRP A 320 13.70 -6.18 -27.10
C TRP A 320 14.98 -5.86 -27.89
N PRO A 321 16.12 -6.57 -27.70
CA PRO A 321 16.38 -7.61 -26.70
C PRO A 321 16.62 -7.03 -25.31
N PRO A 322 16.18 -7.75 -24.25
CA PRO A 322 16.42 -7.34 -22.86
C PRO A 322 17.92 -7.32 -22.55
N ALA A 323 18.30 -6.55 -21.53
CA ALA A 323 19.70 -6.37 -21.15
C ALA A 323 20.45 -7.69 -20.87
N SER A 324 19.72 -8.74 -20.46
CA SER A 324 20.26 -10.10 -20.21
C SER A 324 20.70 -10.86 -21.48
N LEU A 325 20.23 -10.45 -22.65
CA LEU A 325 20.53 -11.08 -23.92
C LEU A 325 21.45 -10.24 -24.83
N ARG A 326 21.85 -9.03 -24.40
CA ARG A 326 22.80 -8.20 -25.14
C ARG A 326 24.22 -8.72 -24.96
N PRO A 327 24.98 -8.98 -26.03
CA PRO A 327 26.38 -9.37 -25.91
C PRO A 327 27.21 -8.25 -25.27
N GLU A 328 28.14 -8.59 -24.37
CA GLU A 328 28.97 -7.66 -23.57
C GLU A 328 29.81 -6.67 -24.42
N HIS A 329 29.82 -6.76 -25.71
CA HIS A 329 30.64 -5.93 -26.62
C HIS A 329 30.00 -4.60 -27.03
N GLU A 330 28.72 -4.32 -26.71
CA GLU A 330 28.06 -3.04 -27.03
C GLU A 330 27.97 -2.05 -25.84
N LEU A 331 28.52 -2.39 -24.68
CA LEU A 331 28.55 -1.51 -23.50
C LEU A 331 29.78 -0.61 -23.41
N ALA A 332 30.61 -0.53 -24.46
CA ALA A 332 31.82 0.27 -24.49
C ALA A 332 31.87 1.18 -25.73
N ILE A 333 30.93 2.14 -25.82
CA ILE A 333 31.13 3.39 -26.62
C ILE A 333 30.44 4.53 -25.88
#